data_bbbb728e84c44406ce0b4a90e946b08f
#
_entry.id   bbbb728e84c44406ce0b4a90e946b08f
#
_cell.length_a   1.000
_cell.length_b   1.000
_cell.length_c   1.000
_cell.angle_alpha   90.00
_cell.angle_beta   90.00
_cell.angle_gamma   90.00
#
_symmetry.space_group_name_H-M   'P 1'
#
loop_
_entity.id
_entity.type
_entity.pdbx_description
1 polymer ?
#
loop_
_entity_poly.entity_id
_entity_poly.type
_entity_poly.pdbx_seq_one_letter_code
_entity_poly.pdbx_strand_id
1 'polypeptide(L)'
;MTNDFWTPQFHLFPPQGWMNDPNGLCQFKSVYHAFYQYTPEWPANELRFWGHAVSKDLLSWETLPIAISPDAAFDKDGVFSGSAWIEARNAAGGCGHDSVAAGDCGHGGVVAAGDGNDDARGSAAAREVMRLFYTGNVMDETHPEADGIDVGREAYEVMVTSEDGLNFSPKCVVLKPGDYPDTCTNHVRDPKVWEQDGALRMLLGARERDTAAGPAKSADERCDSGAALIYDSSDCGKSWTLHSVIRGANDLGHREAFGYMWECPFLVQLDGQEFLSMCPQGLREGAGTGPSAGTGPSAGTESSIGASKGSRLNDSANLQENASSEPLDKWQNIWQSGYFPLPGSQKLINVETVSTDSFVLWDHGFDFYAPQTFVDDSGRTILIGWMGIIDPTYHSYPEGIGFCHNLTLPRELSLSGDGVILQRPVKKLDAKRRECVEFVADTVVKIDRLSADIEITDISGNGTLTLNDALELSYSKDIFALKFIDEDTAAGRTQRSIRLKELSELRLIVDGSTVEIYLNDGRVVFSTRWFPASERLALNSTFVAANSRAYSLIA
;
A
#
# COMPACT_ATOMS: atom_id res chain seq x y z
N MET A 1 23.09 -20.37 6.50
CA MET A 1 21.90 -21.13 6.94
C MET A 1 20.73 -20.20 6.69
N THR A 2 19.74 -20.63 5.93
CA THR A 2 18.51 -19.86 5.73
C THR A 2 17.75 -19.80 7.04
N ASN A 3 17.37 -18.62 7.50
CA ASN A 3 16.56 -18.46 8.70
C ASN A 3 15.08 -18.64 8.32
N ASP A 4 14.68 -19.87 8.00
CA ASP A 4 13.33 -20.21 7.52
C ASP A 4 12.22 -19.75 8.48
N PHE A 5 12.54 -19.57 9.77
CA PHE A 5 11.61 -19.08 10.78
C PHE A 5 11.23 -17.58 10.64
N TRP A 6 11.96 -16.81 9.81
CA TRP A 6 11.57 -15.45 9.46
C TRP A 6 10.51 -15.38 8.36
N THR A 7 10.27 -16.49 7.65
CA THR A 7 9.28 -16.55 6.57
C THR A 7 7.87 -16.52 7.16
N PRO A 8 7.02 -15.55 6.74
CA PRO A 8 5.64 -15.48 7.21
C PRO A 8 4.81 -16.67 6.72
N GLN A 9 3.77 -17.04 7.46
CA GLN A 9 2.84 -18.10 7.11
C GLN A 9 1.53 -17.54 6.53
N PHE A 10 1.16 -16.32 6.92
CA PHE A 10 -0.13 -15.71 6.60
C PHE A 10 -0.02 -14.44 5.76
N HIS A 11 1.16 -13.81 5.73
CA HIS A 11 1.42 -12.67 4.87
C HIS A 11 1.85 -13.14 3.48
N LEU A 12 1.39 -12.46 2.44
CA LEU A 12 1.87 -12.70 1.08
C LEU A 12 3.28 -12.13 0.91
N PHE A 13 4.22 -12.96 0.50
CA PHE A 13 5.60 -12.57 0.19
C PHE A 13 6.02 -13.15 -1.17
N PRO A 14 7.02 -12.56 -1.86
CA PRO A 14 7.45 -13.04 -3.17
C PRO A 14 8.31 -14.31 -3.02
N PRO A 15 8.34 -15.18 -4.02
CA PRO A 15 9.17 -16.39 -3.99
C PRO A 15 10.67 -16.10 -3.90
N GLN A 16 11.10 -14.92 -4.40
CA GLN A 16 12.46 -14.39 -4.33
C GLN A 16 12.47 -12.91 -4.73
N GLY A 17 13.61 -12.24 -4.60
CA GLY A 17 13.79 -10.86 -5.07
C GLY A 17 12.99 -9.85 -4.26
N TRP A 18 12.40 -8.87 -4.93
CA TRP A 18 11.74 -7.72 -4.31
C TRP A 18 10.24 -7.69 -4.61
N MET A 19 9.44 -7.37 -3.60
CA MET A 19 8.02 -7.06 -3.67
C MET A 19 7.77 -5.66 -3.11
N ASN A 20 6.89 -4.90 -3.75
CA ASN A 20 6.37 -3.65 -3.18
C ASN A 20 4.85 -3.58 -3.32
N ASP A 21 4.27 -2.57 -3.95
CA ASP A 21 2.85 -2.23 -3.94
C ASP A 21 1.92 -3.40 -4.25
N PRO A 22 0.87 -3.62 -3.47
CA PRO A 22 -0.24 -4.47 -3.88
C PRO A 22 -0.96 -3.84 -5.08
N ASN A 23 -1.31 -4.65 -6.06
CA ASN A 23 -1.95 -4.24 -7.30
C ASN A 23 -3.13 -5.14 -7.62
N GLY A 24 -4.09 -4.61 -8.37
CA GLY A 24 -5.15 -5.42 -8.94
C GLY A 24 -5.93 -6.28 -7.94
N LEU A 25 -5.99 -5.86 -6.67
CA LEU A 25 -6.68 -6.60 -5.61
C LEU A 25 -8.17 -6.76 -5.96
N CYS A 26 -8.67 -7.98 -5.97
CA CYS A 26 -10.08 -8.26 -6.25
C CYS A 26 -10.50 -9.66 -5.78
N GLN A 27 -11.80 -9.89 -5.73
CA GLN A 27 -12.38 -11.24 -5.75
C GLN A 27 -12.97 -11.47 -7.13
N PHE A 28 -12.55 -12.53 -7.80
CA PHE A 28 -13.01 -12.90 -9.13
C PHE A 28 -13.36 -14.39 -9.15
N LYS A 29 -14.61 -14.73 -9.53
CA LYS A 29 -15.13 -16.10 -9.51
C LYS A 29 -14.90 -16.81 -8.17
N SER A 30 -15.17 -16.07 -7.08
CA SER A 30 -15.02 -16.53 -5.69
C SER A 30 -13.59 -16.87 -5.25
N VAL A 31 -12.57 -16.42 -6.01
CA VAL A 31 -11.16 -16.53 -5.67
C VAL A 31 -10.61 -15.11 -5.45
N TYR A 32 -9.85 -14.90 -4.40
CA TYR A 32 -9.14 -13.66 -4.17
C TYR A 32 -7.88 -13.64 -5.02
N HIS A 33 -7.65 -12.55 -5.73
CA HIS A 33 -6.47 -12.28 -6.52
C HIS A 33 -5.71 -11.11 -5.91
N ALA A 34 -4.42 -11.27 -5.75
CA ALA A 34 -3.48 -10.21 -5.42
C ALA A 34 -2.39 -10.20 -6.47
N PHE A 35 -2.32 -9.12 -7.22
CA PHE A 35 -1.15 -8.80 -8.02
C PHE A 35 -0.25 -7.88 -7.18
N TYR A 36 1.01 -7.77 -7.54
CA TYR A 36 1.94 -6.94 -6.81
C TYR A 36 3.12 -6.53 -7.68
N GLN A 37 3.71 -5.39 -7.39
CA GLN A 37 4.99 -4.99 -7.97
C GLN A 37 6.03 -6.02 -7.62
N TYR A 38 6.72 -6.55 -8.64
CA TYR A 38 7.63 -7.66 -8.49
C TYR A 38 8.91 -7.46 -9.31
N THR A 39 10.05 -7.59 -8.65
CA THR A 39 11.37 -7.54 -9.27
C THR A 39 12.11 -8.84 -8.92
N PRO A 40 11.95 -9.88 -9.76
CA PRO A 40 12.44 -11.23 -9.44
C PRO A 40 13.95 -11.35 -9.34
N GLU A 41 14.69 -10.51 -10.06
CA GLU A 41 16.15 -10.55 -10.15
C GLU A 41 16.83 -9.49 -9.27
N TRP A 42 16.07 -8.80 -8.41
CA TRP A 42 16.62 -7.81 -7.51
C TRP A 42 17.70 -8.44 -6.58
N PRO A 43 18.85 -7.77 -6.31
CA PRO A 43 19.22 -6.40 -6.75
C PRO A 43 19.96 -6.35 -8.10
N ALA A 44 20.15 -7.46 -8.79
CA ALA A 44 20.91 -7.51 -10.06
C ALA A 44 20.20 -6.81 -11.22
N ASN A 45 18.86 -6.80 -11.19
CA ASN A 45 18.01 -6.14 -12.18
C ASN A 45 16.80 -5.52 -11.44
N GLU A 46 16.46 -4.29 -11.77
CA GLU A 46 15.39 -3.53 -11.11
C GLU A 46 14.10 -3.44 -11.95
N LEU A 47 14.02 -4.16 -13.04
CA LEU A 47 12.86 -4.14 -13.93
C LEU A 47 11.62 -4.69 -13.22
N ARG A 48 10.53 -3.94 -13.27
CA ARG A 48 9.28 -4.23 -12.56
C ARG A 48 8.28 -4.97 -13.43
N PHE A 49 7.73 -6.00 -12.84
CA PHE A 49 6.66 -6.86 -13.35
C PHE A 49 5.46 -6.80 -12.42
N TRP A 50 4.33 -7.36 -12.83
CA TRP A 50 3.29 -7.76 -11.89
C TRP A 50 3.41 -9.24 -11.58
N GLY A 51 3.79 -9.55 -10.34
CA GLY A 51 3.61 -10.87 -9.75
C GLY A 51 2.13 -11.14 -9.51
N HIS A 52 1.76 -12.40 -9.27
CA HIS A 52 0.38 -12.82 -9.09
C HIS A 52 0.29 -13.91 -8.02
N ALA A 53 -0.66 -13.78 -7.13
CA ALA A 53 -1.02 -14.80 -6.16
C ALA A 53 -2.54 -14.88 -6.01
N VAL A 54 -3.02 -16.07 -5.62
CA VAL A 54 -4.44 -16.33 -5.39
C VAL A 54 -4.67 -16.95 -4.02
N SER A 55 -5.87 -16.71 -3.47
CA SER A 55 -6.27 -17.26 -2.18
C SER A 55 -7.77 -17.55 -2.14
N LYS A 56 -8.18 -18.53 -1.34
CA LYS A 56 -9.60 -18.80 -1.03
C LYS A 56 -10.03 -18.24 0.33
N ASP A 57 -9.07 -17.79 1.13
CA ASP A 57 -9.30 -17.38 2.51
C ASP A 57 -8.59 -16.10 2.93
N LEU A 58 -7.83 -15.46 2.04
CA LEU A 58 -7.00 -14.27 2.28
C LEU A 58 -5.78 -14.52 3.19
N LEU A 59 -5.52 -15.75 3.61
CA LEU A 59 -4.44 -16.11 4.52
C LEU A 59 -3.47 -17.14 3.93
N SER A 60 -4.00 -18.03 3.08
CA SER A 60 -3.21 -19.06 2.39
C SER A 60 -3.09 -18.66 0.93
N TRP A 61 -1.89 -18.25 0.51
CA TRP A 61 -1.62 -17.73 -0.82
C TRP A 61 -0.88 -18.73 -1.68
N GLU A 62 -1.34 -18.92 -2.90
CA GLU A 62 -0.68 -19.69 -3.95
C GLU A 62 -0.08 -18.70 -4.96
N THR A 63 1.25 -18.73 -5.12
CA THR A 63 1.95 -17.91 -6.11
C THR A 63 1.77 -18.51 -7.50
N LEU A 64 1.38 -17.67 -8.44
CA LEU A 64 1.21 -17.99 -9.84
C LEU A 64 2.36 -17.40 -10.69
N PRO A 65 2.48 -17.76 -11.97
CA PRO A 65 3.40 -17.10 -12.87
C PRO A 65 3.19 -15.58 -12.95
N ILE A 66 4.22 -14.84 -13.33
CA ILE A 66 4.15 -13.39 -13.61
C ILE A 66 2.98 -13.13 -14.55
N ALA A 67 2.10 -12.20 -14.14
CA ALA A 67 0.89 -11.88 -14.89
C ALA A 67 1.15 -10.89 -16.02
N ILE A 68 1.95 -9.84 -15.76
CA ILE A 68 2.24 -8.78 -16.73
C ILE A 68 3.73 -8.51 -16.72
N SER A 69 4.35 -8.61 -17.91
CA SER A 69 5.77 -8.33 -18.15
C SER A 69 5.94 -7.02 -18.91
N PRO A 70 7.03 -6.27 -18.73
CA PRO A 70 7.31 -5.04 -19.48
C PRO A 70 7.88 -5.36 -20.87
N ASP A 71 7.02 -5.83 -21.77
CA ASP A 71 7.39 -6.36 -23.10
C ASP A 71 6.89 -5.51 -24.28
N ALA A 72 6.31 -4.33 -24.01
CA ALA A 72 5.86 -3.38 -25.02
C ALA A 72 6.67 -2.07 -24.98
N ALA A 73 6.66 -1.31 -26.07
CA ALA A 73 7.40 -0.06 -26.15
C ALA A 73 6.97 0.99 -25.13
N PHE A 74 5.71 0.96 -24.70
CA PHE A 74 5.11 1.89 -23.75
C PHE A 74 5.24 1.46 -22.27
N ASP A 75 5.84 0.30 -22.00
CA ASP A 75 6.11 -0.17 -20.62
C ASP A 75 7.49 -0.83 -20.48
N LYS A 76 8.39 -0.59 -21.42
CA LYS A 76 9.71 -1.25 -21.50
C LYS A 76 10.59 -1.08 -20.26
N ASP A 77 10.37 -0.01 -19.48
CA ASP A 77 11.14 0.31 -18.29
C ASP A 77 10.34 0.03 -16.98
N GLY A 78 9.22 -0.69 -17.09
CA GLY A 78 8.48 -1.24 -15.96
C GLY A 78 6.97 -1.19 -16.11
N VAL A 79 6.33 -2.21 -15.55
CA VAL A 79 4.89 -2.28 -15.30
C VAL A 79 4.65 -1.74 -13.91
N PHE A 80 4.19 -0.49 -13.79
CA PHE A 80 3.99 0.18 -12.51
C PHE A 80 2.62 -0.14 -11.91
N SER A 81 2.32 0.46 -10.75
CA SER A 81 1.14 0.14 -9.96
C SER A 81 -0.17 0.43 -10.67
N GLY A 82 -1.23 -0.22 -10.19
CA GLY A 82 -2.55 -0.10 -10.76
C GLY A 82 -3.58 -1.01 -10.07
N SER A 83 -4.78 -1.15 -10.64
CA SER A 83 -5.92 -1.79 -9.99
C SER A 83 -6.69 -2.75 -10.88
N ALA A 84 -7.61 -3.50 -10.28
CA ALA A 84 -8.60 -4.33 -10.96
C ALA A 84 -9.98 -3.69 -10.90
N TRP A 85 -10.76 -3.90 -11.95
CA TRP A 85 -12.21 -3.75 -11.98
C TRP A 85 -12.85 -5.01 -12.54
N ILE A 86 -13.84 -5.55 -11.83
CA ILE A 86 -14.58 -6.74 -12.25
C ILE A 86 -15.88 -6.29 -12.93
N GLU A 87 -15.95 -6.49 -14.24
CA GLU A 87 -17.15 -6.23 -15.03
C GLU A 87 -18.14 -7.39 -14.90
N ALA A 88 -19.30 -7.16 -14.28
CA ALA A 88 -20.40 -8.12 -14.26
C ALA A 88 -21.24 -7.97 -15.55
N ARG A 89 -21.13 -8.91 -16.49
CA ARG A 89 -21.95 -8.94 -17.71
C ARG A 89 -23.25 -9.68 -17.46
N ASN A 90 -24.36 -8.94 -17.34
CA ASN A 90 -25.70 -9.51 -17.38
C ASN A 90 -26.01 -10.00 -18.80
N ALA A 91 -26.92 -10.99 -18.93
CA ALA A 91 -27.37 -11.53 -20.23
C ALA A 91 -27.95 -10.48 -21.22
N ALA A 92 -28.16 -9.22 -20.75
CA ALA A 92 -28.59 -8.06 -21.53
C ALA A 92 -27.45 -7.14 -22.00
N GLY A 93 -26.18 -7.54 -21.82
CA GLY A 93 -25.00 -6.75 -22.17
C GLY A 93 -24.59 -5.80 -21.05
N GLY A 94 -23.50 -6.12 -20.32
CA GLY A 94 -22.76 -5.12 -19.54
C GLY A 94 -22.24 -4.04 -20.48
N CYS A 95 -22.18 -2.78 -20.03
CA CYS A 95 -21.68 -1.62 -20.79
C CYS A 95 -22.21 -1.51 -22.24
N GLY A 96 -23.47 -1.73 -22.48
CA GLY A 96 -24.22 -1.31 -23.68
C GLY A 96 -23.62 -1.44 -25.08
N HIS A 97 -22.63 -2.29 -25.32
CA HIS A 97 -22.08 -2.51 -26.67
C HIS A 97 -21.51 -3.92 -26.91
N ASP A 98 -21.77 -4.39 -28.10
CA ASP A 98 -21.52 -5.69 -28.71
C ASP A 98 -20.19 -6.36 -28.36
N SER A 99 -20.24 -7.69 -28.37
CA SER A 99 -19.13 -8.63 -28.33
C SER A 99 -17.94 -8.17 -29.18
N VAL A 100 -16.90 -7.66 -28.54
CA VAL A 100 -15.61 -7.48 -29.19
C VAL A 100 -14.76 -8.73 -28.90
N ALA A 101 -14.56 -9.54 -29.91
CA ALA A 101 -13.53 -10.56 -29.89
C ALA A 101 -12.18 -9.91 -29.51
N ALA A 102 -11.39 -10.64 -28.72
CA ALA A 102 -10.04 -10.23 -28.37
C ALA A 102 -9.30 -9.73 -29.64
N GLY A 103 -8.96 -8.43 -29.69
CA GLY A 103 -8.12 -7.93 -30.77
C GLY A 103 -8.46 -6.58 -31.39
N ASP A 104 -9.37 -5.76 -30.89
CA ASP A 104 -9.63 -4.47 -31.56
C ASP A 104 -9.30 -3.25 -30.67
N CYS A 105 -8.01 -2.94 -30.61
CA CYS A 105 -7.49 -1.61 -30.31
C CYS A 105 -7.03 -1.00 -31.65
N GLY A 106 -8.01 -0.52 -32.43
CA GLY A 106 -7.86 0.37 -33.57
C GLY A 106 -6.70 0.18 -34.55
N HIS A 107 -6.72 -0.86 -35.40
CA HIS A 107 -6.17 -0.81 -36.75
C HIS A 107 -7.03 -1.72 -37.64
N GLY A 108 -7.68 -1.12 -38.63
CA GLY A 108 -8.71 -1.75 -39.44
C GLY A 108 -8.27 -3.02 -40.18
N GLY A 109 -9.03 -4.06 -39.96
CA GLY A 109 -8.98 -5.29 -40.74
C GLY A 109 -10.33 -5.98 -40.73
N VAL A 110 -11.00 -5.99 -41.87
CA VAL A 110 -12.31 -6.64 -42.10
C VAL A 110 -12.13 -8.16 -42.07
N VAL A 111 -12.86 -8.85 -41.18
CA VAL A 111 -13.03 -10.32 -41.28
C VAL A 111 -14.50 -10.69 -41.19
N ALA A 112 -14.90 -11.57 -42.10
CA ALA A 112 -16.26 -11.94 -42.44
C ALA A 112 -17.06 -12.64 -41.34
N ALA A 113 -18.37 -12.42 -41.35
CA ALA A 113 -19.39 -13.09 -40.55
C ALA A 113 -19.49 -14.59 -40.89
N GLY A 114 -19.46 -15.43 -39.87
CA GLY A 114 -19.84 -16.83 -39.92
C GLY A 114 -21.12 -17.08 -39.13
N ASP A 115 -22.18 -17.48 -39.79
CA ASP A 115 -23.47 -17.92 -39.22
C ASP A 115 -23.29 -19.18 -38.38
N GLY A 116 -23.72 -19.15 -37.13
CA GLY A 116 -23.80 -20.33 -36.28
C GLY A 116 -24.97 -20.19 -35.30
N ASN A 117 -26.06 -20.82 -35.67
CA ASN A 117 -27.29 -21.02 -34.89
C ASN A 117 -27.01 -22.04 -33.78
N ASP A 118 -27.19 -21.70 -32.51
CA ASP A 118 -27.38 -22.68 -31.46
C ASP A 118 -28.33 -22.16 -30.38
N ASP A 119 -29.55 -22.69 -30.43
CA ASP A 119 -30.58 -22.61 -29.40
C ASP A 119 -30.19 -23.47 -28.18
N ALA A 120 -29.76 -22.83 -27.08
CA ALA A 120 -29.76 -23.45 -25.77
C ALA A 120 -30.21 -22.41 -24.72
N ARG A 121 -31.49 -22.37 -24.39
CA ARG A 121 -32.05 -21.65 -23.24
C ARG A 121 -31.65 -22.35 -21.93
N GLY A 122 -30.41 -22.17 -21.50
CA GLY A 122 -29.98 -22.31 -20.12
C GLY A 122 -29.82 -20.91 -19.52
N SER A 123 -30.19 -20.69 -18.26
CA SER A 123 -29.95 -19.44 -17.56
C SER A 123 -28.45 -19.10 -17.69
N ALA A 124 -28.13 -18.16 -18.55
CA ALA A 124 -26.75 -17.72 -18.70
C ALA A 124 -26.30 -17.09 -17.37
N ALA A 125 -25.47 -17.80 -16.64
CA ALA A 125 -24.75 -17.19 -15.50
C ALA A 125 -24.09 -15.90 -15.98
N ALA A 126 -24.19 -14.86 -15.18
CA ALA A 126 -23.53 -13.59 -15.47
C ALA A 126 -22.05 -13.87 -15.79
N ARG A 127 -21.58 -13.45 -16.96
CA ARG A 127 -20.17 -13.57 -17.33
C ARG A 127 -19.42 -12.44 -16.67
N GLU A 128 -18.45 -12.76 -15.83
CA GLU A 128 -17.53 -11.77 -15.26
C GLU A 128 -16.28 -11.65 -16.13
N VAL A 129 -15.78 -10.43 -16.27
CA VAL A 129 -14.48 -10.15 -16.92
C VAL A 129 -13.65 -9.33 -15.96
N MET A 130 -12.45 -9.81 -15.66
CA MET A 130 -11.45 -9.04 -14.92
C MET A 130 -10.77 -8.07 -15.88
N ARG A 131 -10.72 -6.79 -15.51
CA ARG A 131 -9.94 -5.76 -16.19
C ARG A 131 -8.88 -5.24 -15.24
N LEU A 132 -7.62 -5.33 -15.66
CA LEU A 132 -6.49 -4.76 -14.94
C LEU A 132 -6.04 -3.49 -15.64
N PHE A 133 -5.84 -2.45 -14.86
CA PHE A 133 -5.31 -1.17 -15.32
C PHE A 133 -4.00 -0.90 -14.59
N TYR A 134 -2.98 -0.50 -15.33
CA TYR A 134 -1.65 -0.23 -14.77
C TYR A 134 -0.96 0.91 -15.52
N THR A 135 0.09 1.48 -14.93
CA THR A 135 0.91 2.47 -15.59
C THR A 135 2.13 1.82 -16.23
N GLY A 136 2.24 1.92 -17.56
CA GLY A 136 3.45 1.59 -18.30
C GLY A 136 4.45 2.74 -18.20
N ASN A 137 5.68 2.45 -17.77
CA ASN A 137 6.74 3.42 -17.60
C ASN A 137 7.77 3.32 -18.72
N VAL A 138 8.15 4.49 -19.26
CA VAL A 138 9.23 4.61 -20.24
C VAL A 138 10.21 5.67 -19.76
N MET A 139 11.50 5.32 -19.76
CA MET A 139 12.59 6.21 -19.38
C MET A 139 13.55 6.38 -20.56
N ASP A 140 13.94 7.63 -20.82
CA ASP A 140 15.01 7.99 -21.75
C ASP A 140 16.05 8.86 -21.04
N GLU A 141 16.91 8.23 -20.27
CA GLU A 141 18.00 8.88 -19.56
C GLU A 141 19.09 9.40 -20.52
N THR A 142 19.04 9.01 -21.80
CA THR A 142 19.98 9.46 -22.82
C THR A 142 19.61 10.83 -23.42
N HIS A 143 18.37 11.29 -23.16
CA HIS A 143 17.97 12.63 -23.61
C HIS A 143 18.83 13.70 -22.93
N PRO A 144 19.42 14.67 -23.67
CA PRO A 144 20.37 15.63 -23.11
C PRO A 144 19.84 16.51 -21.97
N GLU A 145 18.51 16.67 -21.91
CA GLU A 145 17.80 17.49 -20.92
C GLU A 145 16.97 16.61 -19.98
N ALA A 146 17.26 15.30 -19.89
CA ALA A 146 16.51 14.40 -19.02
C ALA A 146 16.63 14.83 -17.55
N ASP A 147 15.49 15.12 -16.93
CA ASP A 147 15.38 15.41 -15.50
C ASP A 147 14.54 14.34 -14.77
N GLY A 148 14.00 13.38 -15.53
CA GLY A 148 13.13 12.31 -15.02
C GLY A 148 11.78 12.83 -14.50
N ILE A 149 11.49 14.12 -14.66
CA ILE A 149 10.26 14.78 -14.17
C ILE A 149 9.43 15.29 -15.36
N ASP A 150 9.97 16.22 -16.14
CA ASP A 150 9.34 16.78 -17.32
C ASP A 150 9.89 16.23 -18.63
N VAL A 151 11.16 15.78 -18.61
CA VAL A 151 11.87 15.29 -19.78
C VAL A 151 12.53 13.94 -19.46
N GLY A 152 12.50 13.04 -20.44
CA GLY A 152 13.13 11.72 -20.30
C GLY A 152 12.26 10.71 -19.55
N ARG A 153 10.97 10.99 -19.37
CA ARG A 153 9.99 10.06 -18.80
C ARG A 153 8.67 10.16 -19.54
N GLU A 154 8.02 9.04 -19.75
CA GLU A 154 6.65 8.96 -20.26
C GLU A 154 5.85 7.95 -19.43
N ALA A 155 4.58 8.26 -19.18
CA ALA A 155 3.63 7.40 -18.48
C ALA A 155 2.44 7.10 -19.40
N TYR A 156 2.07 5.82 -19.48
CA TYR A 156 0.95 5.32 -20.27
C TYR A 156 0.01 4.54 -19.35
N GLU A 157 -1.29 4.84 -19.37
CA GLU A 157 -2.25 3.97 -18.69
C GLU A 157 -2.67 2.86 -19.66
N VAL A 158 -2.57 1.63 -19.18
CA VAL A 158 -2.71 0.43 -19.99
C VAL A 158 -3.76 -0.49 -19.37
N MET A 159 -4.59 -1.10 -20.20
CA MET A 159 -5.58 -2.08 -19.81
C MET A 159 -5.26 -3.46 -20.40
N VAL A 160 -5.43 -4.51 -19.60
CA VAL A 160 -5.54 -5.91 -20.05
C VAL A 160 -6.80 -6.53 -19.45
N THR A 161 -7.33 -7.57 -20.10
CA THR A 161 -8.55 -8.25 -19.66
C THR A 161 -8.34 -9.75 -19.51
N SER A 162 -9.08 -10.39 -18.62
CA SER A 162 -9.06 -11.84 -18.44
C SER A 162 -10.46 -12.38 -18.16
N GLU A 163 -10.80 -13.50 -18.77
CA GLU A 163 -12.05 -14.23 -18.48
C GLU A 163 -11.85 -15.37 -17.46
N ASP A 164 -10.62 -15.75 -17.16
CA ASP A 164 -10.30 -16.86 -16.26
C ASP A 164 -9.41 -16.44 -15.06
N GLY A 165 -8.90 -15.19 -15.06
CA GLY A 165 -7.99 -14.68 -14.05
C GLY A 165 -6.54 -15.15 -14.22
N LEU A 166 -6.22 -15.90 -15.27
CA LEU A 166 -4.91 -16.52 -15.51
C LEU A 166 -4.30 -16.11 -16.85
N ASN A 167 -5.12 -16.03 -17.88
CA ASN A 167 -4.71 -15.63 -19.22
C ASN A 167 -5.21 -14.22 -19.52
N PHE A 168 -4.28 -13.35 -19.96
CA PHE A 168 -4.57 -11.94 -20.20
C PHE A 168 -4.55 -11.62 -21.69
N SER A 169 -5.43 -10.68 -22.09
CA SER A 169 -5.49 -10.17 -23.46
C SER A 169 -4.20 -9.43 -23.85
N PRO A 170 -3.99 -9.13 -25.14
CA PRO A 170 -3.03 -8.11 -25.53
C PRO A 170 -3.25 -6.79 -24.79
N LYS A 171 -2.17 -6.06 -24.55
CA LYS A 171 -2.16 -4.76 -23.88
C LYS A 171 -2.82 -3.68 -24.72
N CYS A 172 -3.61 -2.83 -24.09
CA CYS A 172 -4.31 -1.71 -24.73
C CYS A 172 -3.97 -0.41 -23.99
N VAL A 173 -3.31 0.53 -24.64
CA VAL A 173 -3.07 1.87 -24.10
C VAL A 173 -4.39 2.62 -24.10
N VAL A 174 -4.80 3.14 -22.95
CA VAL A 174 -6.07 3.86 -22.76
C VAL A 174 -5.88 5.35 -22.45
N LEU A 175 -4.72 5.74 -21.90
CA LEU A 175 -4.24 7.12 -21.79
C LEU A 175 -2.73 7.15 -22.10
N LYS A 176 -2.26 8.26 -22.64
CA LYS A 176 -0.86 8.44 -23.05
C LYS A 176 -0.40 9.88 -22.80
N PRO A 177 0.89 10.18 -22.88
CA PRO A 177 1.38 11.55 -22.86
C PRO A 177 0.60 12.45 -23.83
N GLY A 178 0.15 13.61 -23.33
CA GLY A 178 -0.73 14.54 -24.07
C GLY A 178 -2.22 14.40 -23.77
N ASP A 179 -2.65 13.29 -23.13
CA ASP A 179 -4.03 13.14 -22.62
C ASP A 179 -4.17 13.66 -21.16
N TYR A 180 -3.04 13.97 -20.51
CA TYR A 180 -2.99 14.55 -19.17
C TYR A 180 -3.05 16.09 -19.23
N PRO A 181 -3.50 16.77 -18.14
CA PRO A 181 -3.48 18.23 -18.08
C PRO A 181 -2.08 18.81 -18.31
N ASP A 182 -1.97 19.92 -19.06
CA ASP A 182 -0.70 20.62 -19.29
C ASP A 182 -0.01 21.08 -18.00
N THR A 183 -0.76 21.19 -16.90
CA THR A 183 -0.21 21.51 -15.57
C THR A 183 0.54 20.34 -14.94
N CYS A 184 0.33 19.12 -15.39
CA CYS A 184 1.03 17.94 -14.85
C CYS A 184 2.43 17.81 -15.45
N THR A 185 3.36 17.31 -14.63
CA THR A 185 4.64 16.77 -15.10
C THR A 185 4.40 15.40 -15.74
N ASN A 186 5.46 14.72 -16.16
CA ASN A 186 5.37 13.34 -16.65
C ASN A 186 5.19 12.30 -15.51
N HIS A 187 5.06 12.75 -14.25
CA HIS A 187 4.67 11.90 -13.13
C HIS A 187 3.15 11.87 -12.99
N VAL A 188 2.50 11.00 -13.77
CA VAL A 188 1.10 10.61 -13.64
C VAL A 188 1.07 9.10 -13.60
N ARG A 189 0.40 8.48 -12.60
CA ARG A 189 0.42 7.03 -12.41
C ARG A 189 -0.61 6.47 -11.44
N ASP A 190 -0.61 5.13 -11.28
CA ASP A 190 -1.32 4.35 -10.28
C ASP A 190 -2.85 4.40 -10.46
N PRO A 191 -3.39 3.93 -11.62
CA PRO A 191 -4.81 4.01 -11.92
C PRO A 191 -5.63 3.16 -10.96
N LYS A 192 -6.61 3.79 -10.29
CA LYS A 192 -7.67 3.11 -9.55
C LYS A 192 -8.98 3.28 -10.28
N VAL A 193 -9.57 2.16 -10.72
CA VAL A 193 -10.82 2.16 -11.47
C VAL A 193 -11.97 1.65 -10.61
N TRP A 194 -13.11 2.35 -10.66
CA TRP A 194 -14.37 1.93 -10.02
C TRP A 194 -15.57 2.33 -10.87
N GLU A 195 -16.69 1.72 -10.62
CA GLU A 195 -17.97 2.11 -11.23
C GLU A 195 -18.79 2.95 -10.25
N GLN A 196 -19.32 4.05 -10.73
CA GLN A 196 -20.21 4.91 -9.96
C GLN A 196 -21.25 5.56 -10.89
N ASP A 197 -22.54 5.51 -10.50
CA ASP A 197 -23.65 6.11 -11.23
C ASP A 197 -23.74 5.64 -12.70
N GLY A 198 -23.34 4.37 -12.97
CA GLY A 198 -23.40 3.76 -14.30
C GLY A 198 -22.30 4.18 -15.26
N ALA A 199 -21.25 4.84 -14.77
CA ALA A 199 -20.05 5.18 -15.52
C ALA A 199 -18.80 4.67 -14.80
N LEU A 200 -17.76 4.33 -15.56
CA LEU A 200 -16.46 4.05 -14.99
C LEU A 200 -15.74 5.35 -14.67
N ARG A 201 -15.03 5.33 -13.55
CA ARG A 201 -14.13 6.38 -13.09
C ARG A 201 -12.73 5.82 -12.96
N MET A 202 -11.73 6.62 -13.31
CA MET A 202 -10.33 6.34 -13.04
C MET A 202 -9.74 7.48 -12.23
N LEU A 203 -9.09 7.15 -11.12
CA LEU A 203 -8.34 8.08 -10.29
C LEU A 203 -6.85 7.82 -10.53
N LEU A 204 -6.09 8.88 -10.84
CA LEU A 204 -4.64 8.85 -11.05
C LEU A 204 -3.95 9.77 -10.08
N GLY A 205 -2.79 9.37 -9.59
CA GLY A 205 -1.88 10.24 -8.89
C GLY A 205 -1.08 11.10 -9.85
N ALA A 206 -0.82 12.35 -9.46
CA ALA A 206 -0.11 13.29 -10.30
C ALA A 206 0.81 14.23 -9.50
N ARG A 207 1.83 14.73 -10.20
CA ARG A 207 2.68 15.83 -9.79
C ARG A 207 2.39 17.02 -10.69
N GLU A 208 1.85 18.11 -10.12
CA GLU A 208 1.57 19.34 -10.85
C GLU A 208 2.70 20.36 -10.69
N ARG A 209 3.02 21.04 -11.81
CA ARG A 209 3.98 22.15 -11.84
C ARG A 209 3.44 23.36 -11.09
N ASP A 210 4.29 24.04 -10.34
CA ASP A 210 3.99 25.39 -9.88
C ASP A 210 4.22 26.39 -11.02
N THR A 211 3.14 26.75 -11.70
CA THR A 211 3.19 27.73 -12.80
C THR A 211 3.37 29.17 -12.30
N ALA A 212 3.18 29.46 -11.01
CA ALA A 212 3.32 30.80 -10.44
C ALA A 212 4.80 31.18 -10.17
N ALA A 213 5.66 30.19 -9.94
CA ALA A 213 7.08 30.41 -9.64
C ALA A 213 7.95 30.67 -10.88
N GLY A 214 7.39 30.53 -12.10
CA GLY A 214 8.15 30.60 -13.36
C GLY A 214 8.95 29.29 -13.60
N PRO A 215 9.77 29.23 -14.67
CA PRO A 215 10.54 28.03 -14.98
C PRO A 215 11.58 27.77 -13.89
N ALA A 216 11.53 26.60 -13.27
CA ALA A 216 12.52 26.13 -12.30
C ALA A 216 13.90 26.03 -12.98
N LYS A 217 14.94 26.45 -12.29
CA LYS A 217 16.31 26.38 -12.79
C LYS A 217 17.01 25.06 -12.46
N SER A 218 16.50 24.37 -11.43
CA SER A 218 17.00 23.06 -11.00
C SER A 218 15.87 22.28 -10.33
N ALA A 219 16.05 20.96 -10.13
CA ALA A 219 15.10 20.13 -9.42
C ALA A 219 14.82 20.62 -7.98
N ASP A 220 15.83 21.18 -7.32
CA ASP A 220 15.75 21.70 -5.94
C ASP A 220 14.97 23.02 -5.84
N GLU A 221 14.79 23.75 -6.95
CA GLU A 221 14.03 25.01 -7.00
C GLU A 221 12.56 24.81 -7.36
N ARG A 222 12.13 23.57 -7.57
CA ARG A 222 10.75 23.24 -7.94
C ARG A 222 9.84 23.34 -6.72
N CYS A 223 8.68 23.96 -6.92
CA CYS A 223 7.60 24.03 -5.95
C CYS A 223 6.38 23.22 -6.41
N ASP A 224 6.63 22.08 -7.02
CA ASP A 224 5.56 21.20 -7.52
C ASP A 224 4.67 20.72 -6.37
N SER A 225 3.41 20.40 -6.68
CA SER A 225 2.44 19.89 -5.72
C SER A 225 1.79 18.60 -6.19
N GLY A 226 1.48 17.73 -5.24
CA GLY A 226 0.67 16.54 -5.51
C GLY A 226 -0.75 16.91 -5.90
N ALA A 227 -1.36 16.10 -6.76
CA ALA A 227 -2.75 16.20 -7.19
C ALA A 227 -3.31 14.80 -7.51
N ALA A 228 -4.64 14.69 -7.60
CA ALA A 228 -5.30 13.50 -8.10
C ALA A 228 -6.22 13.87 -9.27
N LEU A 229 -6.15 13.09 -10.35
CA LEU A 229 -6.92 13.31 -11.58
C LEU A 229 -8.08 12.32 -11.63
N ILE A 230 -9.29 12.79 -11.90
CA ILE A 230 -10.44 11.92 -12.14
C ILE A 230 -10.78 11.96 -13.62
N TYR A 231 -10.89 10.77 -14.22
CA TYR A 231 -11.35 10.57 -15.60
C TYR A 231 -12.63 9.76 -15.62
N ASP A 232 -13.47 10.01 -16.63
CA ASP A 232 -14.72 9.30 -16.92
C ASP A 232 -14.58 8.45 -18.16
N SER A 233 -15.21 7.27 -18.15
CA SER A 233 -15.38 6.41 -19.32
C SER A 233 -16.80 5.86 -19.40
N SER A 234 -17.36 5.89 -20.62
CA SER A 234 -18.67 5.31 -20.96
C SER A 234 -18.57 4.07 -21.85
N ASP A 235 -17.36 3.59 -22.18
CA ASP A 235 -17.09 2.50 -23.12
C ASP A 235 -16.27 1.36 -22.50
N CYS A 236 -16.54 1.07 -21.21
CA CYS A 236 -15.84 0.03 -20.45
C CYS A 236 -14.35 0.24 -20.31
N GLY A 237 -13.91 1.49 -20.20
CA GLY A 237 -12.51 1.84 -19.94
C GLY A 237 -11.61 1.85 -21.16
N LYS A 238 -12.16 1.87 -22.37
CA LYS A 238 -11.37 1.95 -23.62
C LYS A 238 -10.94 3.38 -23.94
N SER A 239 -11.78 4.37 -23.62
CA SER A 239 -11.46 5.78 -23.75
C SER A 239 -11.86 6.55 -22.50
N TRP A 240 -11.13 7.63 -22.22
CA TRP A 240 -11.26 8.38 -20.98
C TRP A 240 -11.27 9.88 -21.26
N THR A 241 -12.07 10.62 -20.49
CA THR A 241 -12.15 12.06 -20.56
C THR A 241 -11.91 12.63 -19.16
N LEU A 242 -11.04 13.63 -19.03
CA LEU A 242 -10.78 14.28 -17.74
C LEU A 242 -12.07 14.89 -17.20
N HIS A 243 -12.42 14.50 -15.98
CA HIS A 243 -13.57 15.00 -15.24
C HIS A 243 -13.18 16.18 -14.33
N SER A 244 -12.20 15.96 -13.45
CA SER A 244 -11.75 16.96 -12.47
C SER A 244 -10.33 16.69 -11.99
N VAL A 245 -9.78 17.67 -11.27
CA VAL A 245 -8.47 17.60 -10.60
C VAL A 245 -8.66 17.98 -9.14
N ILE A 246 -8.23 17.10 -8.23
CA ILE A 246 -8.31 17.31 -6.78
C ILE A 246 -6.95 17.79 -6.27
N ARG A 247 -6.95 18.82 -5.43
CA ARG A 247 -5.75 19.46 -4.89
C ARG A 247 -5.84 19.63 -3.37
N GLY A 248 -4.69 19.80 -2.73
CA GLY A 248 -4.63 20.22 -1.32
C GLY A 248 -5.05 21.67 -1.13
N ALA A 249 -5.77 21.95 -0.04
CA ALA A 249 -6.10 23.28 0.43
C ALA A 249 -6.03 23.33 1.96
N ASN A 250 -5.74 24.51 2.52
CA ASN A 250 -5.88 24.72 3.96
C ASN A 250 -7.36 24.89 4.35
N ASP A 251 -7.65 24.97 5.64
CA ASP A 251 -9.02 25.11 6.15
C ASP A 251 -9.77 26.38 5.68
N LEU A 252 -9.02 27.38 5.17
CA LEU A 252 -9.61 28.58 4.58
C LEU A 252 -9.91 28.43 3.08
N GLY A 253 -9.63 27.23 2.50
CA GLY A 253 -9.82 26.93 1.08
C GLY A 253 -8.74 27.52 0.16
N HIS A 254 -7.63 28.04 0.70
CA HIS A 254 -6.50 28.46 -0.12
C HIS A 254 -5.68 27.24 -0.53
N ARG A 255 -5.30 27.17 -1.82
CA ARG A 255 -4.45 26.10 -2.36
C ARG A 255 -3.17 25.98 -1.53
N GLU A 256 -2.86 24.78 -1.13
CA GLU A 256 -1.68 24.44 -0.36
C GLU A 256 -1.04 23.17 -0.91
N ALA A 257 0.28 23.17 -1.05
CA ALA A 257 1.00 21.99 -1.44
C ALA A 257 1.01 20.98 -0.27
N PHE A 258 0.58 19.74 -0.56
CA PHE A 258 0.63 18.62 0.38
C PHE A 258 1.50 17.52 -0.20
N GLY A 259 2.81 17.70 -0.10
CA GLY A 259 3.81 16.94 -0.83
C GLY A 259 3.88 17.35 -2.31
N TYR A 260 4.90 16.85 -3.01
CA TYR A 260 5.11 17.18 -4.42
C TYR A 260 4.48 16.18 -5.39
N MET A 261 4.12 14.99 -4.94
CA MET A 261 3.48 13.92 -5.71
C MET A 261 2.51 13.14 -4.82
N TRP A 262 1.36 12.79 -5.36
CA TRP A 262 0.42 11.87 -4.73
C TRP A 262 0.45 10.52 -5.45
N GLU A 263 0.96 9.47 -4.79
CA GLU A 263 1.00 8.12 -5.34
C GLU A 263 -0.17 7.28 -4.85
N CYS A 264 -0.48 6.21 -5.59
CA CYS A 264 -1.45 5.19 -5.22
C CYS A 264 -2.78 5.75 -4.69
N PRO A 265 -3.44 6.71 -5.38
CA PRO A 265 -4.70 7.23 -4.92
C PRO A 265 -5.82 6.20 -5.08
N PHE A 266 -6.73 6.12 -4.11
CA PHE A 266 -7.93 5.29 -4.24
C PHE A 266 -9.09 5.82 -3.40
N LEU A 267 -10.30 5.45 -3.84
CA LEU A 267 -11.54 5.72 -3.12
C LEU A 267 -11.81 4.60 -2.11
N VAL A 268 -12.13 4.98 -0.87
CA VAL A 268 -12.70 4.08 0.14
C VAL A 268 -14.15 4.48 0.40
N GLN A 269 -15.04 3.51 0.43
CA GLN A 269 -16.46 3.71 0.73
C GLN A 269 -16.85 2.83 1.91
N LEU A 270 -17.31 3.44 3.00
CA LEU A 270 -17.77 2.75 4.22
C LEU A 270 -19.05 3.41 4.71
N ASP A 271 -20.10 2.63 4.86
CA ASP A 271 -21.40 3.08 5.41
C ASP A 271 -21.96 4.36 4.76
N GLY A 272 -21.70 4.52 3.45
CA GLY A 272 -22.17 5.68 2.66
C GLY A 272 -21.26 6.92 2.73
N GLN A 273 -20.22 6.90 3.55
CA GLN A 273 -19.16 7.92 3.58
C GLN A 273 -18.03 7.55 2.63
N GLU A 274 -17.44 8.55 1.99
CA GLU A 274 -16.30 8.40 1.10
C GLU A 274 -15.03 9.01 1.70
N PHE A 275 -13.89 8.40 1.36
CA PHE A 275 -12.56 8.82 1.78
C PHE A 275 -11.62 8.77 0.58
N LEU A 276 -10.79 9.79 0.42
CA LEU A 276 -9.73 9.79 -0.59
C LEU A 276 -8.42 9.35 0.07
N SER A 277 -7.92 8.19 -0.29
CA SER A 277 -6.62 7.70 0.15
C SER A 277 -5.52 8.02 -0.85
N MET A 278 -4.29 8.21 -0.36
CA MET A 278 -3.09 8.42 -1.17
C MET A 278 -1.80 8.31 -0.36
N CYS A 279 -0.68 8.31 -1.07
CA CYS A 279 0.66 8.33 -0.53
C CYS A 279 1.39 9.62 -0.97
N PRO A 280 1.31 10.72 -0.18
CA PRO A 280 1.98 11.97 -0.52
C PRO A 280 3.47 11.87 -0.24
N GLN A 281 4.28 12.26 -1.23
CA GLN A 281 5.74 12.34 -1.12
C GLN A 281 6.18 13.76 -0.75
N GLY A 282 7.24 13.87 0.09
CA GLY A 282 7.87 15.15 0.41
C GLY A 282 7.24 15.93 1.56
N LEU A 283 6.50 15.27 2.48
CA LEU A 283 5.93 15.93 3.67
C LEU A 283 6.94 16.10 4.80
N ARG A 284 7.96 15.26 4.87
CA ARG A 284 8.99 15.33 5.89
C ARG A 284 10.10 16.28 5.47
N GLU A 285 10.57 17.17 6.38
CA GLU A 285 11.76 17.98 6.14
C GLU A 285 12.96 17.09 5.81
N GLY A 286 13.65 17.39 4.70
CA GLY A 286 14.78 16.61 4.22
C GLY A 286 14.43 15.39 3.34
N ALA A 287 13.16 15.11 3.12
CA ALA A 287 12.73 14.25 2.03
C ALA A 287 12.98 15.02 0.72
N GLY A 288 14.06 14.69 0.04
CA GLY A 288 14.54 15.46 -1.11
C GLY A 288 13.48 15.63 -2.19
N THR A 289 13.51 16.76 -2.86
CA THR A 289 12.71 17.07 -4.05
C THR A 289 13.19 16.31 -5.30
N GLY A 290 14.06 15.31 -5.11
CA GLY A 290 14.74 14.57 -6.17
C GLY A 290 13.85 13.73 -7.07
N PRO A 291 14.35 13.35 -8.26
CA PRO A 291 13.63 12.58 -9.27
C PRO A 291 13.39 11.10 -8.90
N SER A 292 13.72 10.67 -7.70
CA SER A 292 13.88 9.26 -7.31
C SER A 292 12.60 8.44 -7.11
N ALA A 293 11.46 8.93 -7.46
CA ALA A 293 10.25 8.13 -7.31
C ALA A 293 10.07 7.18 -8.47
N GLY A 294 10.51 5.96 -8.33
CA GLY A 294 10.22 4.88 -9.29
C GLY A 294 11.40 3.99 -9.67
N THR A 295 12.60 4.34 -9.30
CA THR A 295 13.69 3.37 -9.27
C THR A 295 13.77 2.85 -7.84
N GLY A 296 13.67 1.54 -7.62
CA GLY A 296 14.17 0.94 -6.39
C GLY A 296 15.59 1.45 -6.15
N PRO A 297 16.18 1.24 -4.97
CA PRO A 297 17.52 1.70 -4.71
C PRO A 297 18.39 1.30 -5.89
N SER A 298 18.92 2.28 -6.62
CA SER A 298 19.97 2.02 -7.60
C SER A 298 21.02 1.23 -6.82
N ALA A 299 21.41 0.07 -7.32
CA ALA A 299 22.53 -0.66 -6.78
C ALA A 299 23.73 0.30 -6.83
N GLY A 300 23.87 1.09 -5.77
CA GLY A 300 25.01 1.97 -5.60
C GLY A 300 26.23 1.08 -5.70
N THR A 301 27.00 1.27 -6.75
CA THR A 301 28.39 0.87 -6.74
C THR A 301 28.91 1.16 -5.35
N GLU A 302 29.47 0.15 -4.69
CA GLU A 302 30.22 0.29 -3.45
C GLU A 302 31.23 1.46 -3.62
N SER A 303 30.80 2.68 -3.37
CA SER A 303 31.70 3.75 -3.11
C SER A 303 32.11 3.59 -1.66
N SER A 304 33.33 3.12 -1.47
CA SER A 304 34.07 3.09 -0.23
C SER A 304 33.60 4.21 0.70
N ILE A 305 32.84 3.86 1.74
CA ILE A 305 32.52 4.76 2.83
C ILE A 305 33.82 5.07 3.53
N GLY A 306 34.43 6.18 3.14
CA GLY A 306 35.49 6.81 3.89
C GLY A 306 34.92 7.16 5.26
N ALA A 307 35.39 6.47 6.29
CA ALA A 307 35.06 6.74 7.68
C ALA A 307 35.42 8.20 8.00
N SER A 308 34.47 9.11 7.93
CA SER A 308 34.57 10.40 8.59
C SER A 308 34.34 10.16 10.08
N LYS A 309 35.41 10.28 10.86
CA LYS A 309 35.37 10.33 12.31
C LYS A 309 34.55 11.54 12.77
N GLY A 310 33.24 11.32 12.96
CA GLY A 310 32.35 12.24 13.67
C GLY A 310 32.51 12.04 15.17
N SER A 311 32.75 13.12 15.87
CA SER A 311 33.01 13.26 17.29
C SER A 311 32.03 12.49 18.17
N ARG A 312 32.59 11.70 19.11
CA ARG A 312 31.89 11.20 20.29
C ARG A 312 31.41 12.38 21.12
N LEU A 313 30.10 12.53 21.26
CA LEU A 313 29.53 13.20 22.43
C LEU A 313 29.08 12.11 23.40
N ASN A 314 29.92 11.91 24.44
CA ASN A 314 29.50 11.30 25.69
C ASN A 314 28.53 12.28 26.37
N ASP A 315 27.27 11.87 26.49
CA ASP A 315 26.40 12.38 27.55
C ASP A 315 25.50 11.23 28.05
N SER A 316 26.14 10.39 28.87
CA SER A 316 25.45 9.55 29.83
C SER A 316 25.38 10.28 31.14
N ALA A 317 24.37 11.11 31.35
CA ALA A 317 23.88 11.46 32.71
C ALA A 317 22.64 12.35 32.61
N ASN A 318 21.61 11.95 33.37
CA ASN A 318 20.39 12.71 33.67
C ASN A 318 19.23 12.64 32.66
N LEU A 319 18.63 11.45 32.50
CA LEU A 319 17.21 11.34 32.15
C LEU A 319 16.38 11.24 33.44
N GLN A 320 16.31 12.31 34.20
CA GLN A 320 15.29 12.54 35.22
C GLN A 320 14.52 13.81 34.90
N GLU A 321 13.21 13.63 34.72
CA GLU A 321 12.15 14.64 34.89
C GLU A 321 12.26 15.93 34.07
N ASN A 322 11.97 15.83 32.76
CA ASN A 322 11.20 16.86 32.08
C ASN A 322 10.48 16.18 30.90
N ALA A 323 9.21 15.78 31.09
CA ALA A 323 8.35 15.46 29.98
C ALA A 323 8.18 16.76 29.18
N SER A 324 8.99 16.93 28.16
CA SER A 324 8.91 18.05 27.24
C SER A 324 7.53 18.03 26.58
N SER A 325 6.84 19.15 26.67
CA SER A 325 5.57 19.42 25.99
C SER A 325 5.76 19.60 24.47
N GLU A 326 6.85 19.09 23.92
CA GLU A 326 7.11 19.18 22.48
C GLU A 326 6.13 18.27 21.71
N PRO A 327 5.55 18.76 20.61
CA PRO A 327 4.69 17.94 19.78
C PRO A 327 5.53 16.78 19.21
N LEU A 328 4.96 15.55 19.26
CA LEU A 328 5.54 14.43 18.53
C LEU A 328 5.53 14.76 17.04
N ASP A 329 6.61 14.42 16.34
CA ASP A 329 6.66 14.56 14.89
C ASP A 329 5.50 13.78 14.26
N LYS A 330 4.67 14.48 13.49
CA LYS A 330 3.55 13.86 12.77
C LYS A 330 4.06 12.94 11.66
N TRP A 331 5.17 13.29 11.02
CA TRP A 331 5.74 12.60 9.86
C TRP A 331 6.99 11.81 10.23
N GLN A 332 6.84 10.63 10.86
CA GLN A 332 7.96 9.83 11.36
C GLN A 332 8.62 8.96 10.28
N ASN A 333 7.95 8.70 9.17
CA ASN A 333 8.50 8.01 8.00
C ASN A 333 8.97 9.03 6.95
N ILE A 334 9.84 8.59 6.02
CA ILE A 334 10.30 9.42 4.91
C ILE A 334 9.13 9.77 3.97
N TRP A 335 8.26 8.80 3.70
CA TRP A 335 7.03 8.95 2.92
C TRP A 335 5.82 8.57 3.79
N GLN A 336 4.65 9.13 3.47
CA GLN A 336 3.44 8.92 4.24
C GLN A 336 2.39 8.15 3.42
N SER A 337 1.49 7.46 4.11
CA SER A 337 0.32 6.82 3.54
C SER A 337 -0.88 7.07 4.44
N GLY A 338 -1.97 7.59 3.87
CA GLY A 338 -3.13 7.96 4.66
C GLY A 338 -4.34 8.30 3.81
N TYR A 339 -5.33 8.93 4.43
CA TYR A 339 -6.58 9.28 3.77
C TYR A 339 -7.15 10.61 4.26
N PHE A 340 -7.94 11.24 3.40
CA PHE A 340 -8.78 12.39 3.72
C PHE A 340 -10.23 11.93 3.88
N PRO A 341 -10.86 12.13 5.06
CA PRO A 341 -12.31 11.98 5.18
C PRO A 341 -13.01 13.06 4.34
N LEU A 342 -13.98 12.66 3.52
CA LEU A 342 -14.80 13.62 2.80
C LEU A 342 -16.00 14.04 3.67
N PRO A 343 -16.34 15.34 3.73
CA PRO A 343 -17.38 15.83 4.62
C PRO A 343 -18.78 15.25 4.31
N GLY A 344 -19.43 14.67 5.31
CA GLY A 344 -20.81 14.21 5.23
C GLY A 344 -21.05 13.19 4.09
N SER A 345 -22.01 13.46 3.22
CA SER A 345 -22.34 12.64 2.05
C SER A 345 -21.67 13.11 0.75
N GLN A 346 -20.62 13.93 0.84
CA GLN A 346 -19.90 14.40 -0.34
C GLN A 346 -19.27 13.23 -1.08
N LYS A 347 -19.46 13.22 -2.41
CA LYS A 347 -18.90 12.22 -3.32
C LYS A 347 -17.58 12.72 -3.89
N LEU A 348 -16.60 11.84 -4.01
CA LEU A 348 -15.26 12.15 -4.51
C LEU A 348 -15.29 12.85 -5.88
N ILE A 349 -16.19 12.45 -6.75
CA ILE A 349 -16.38 13.05 -8.08
C ILE A 349 -16.77 14.54 -8.06
N ASN A 350 -17.25 15.05 -6.93
CA ASN A 350 -17.64 16.44 -6.73
C ASN A 350 -16.62 17.23 -5.88
N VAL A 351 -15.44 16.66 -5.64
CA VAL A 351 -14.39 17.25 -4.82
C VAL A 351 -13.32 17.85 -5.72
N GLU A 352 -13.01 19.13 -5.51
CA GLU A 352 -11.89 19.81 -6.17
C GLU A 352 -10.72 20.06 -5.20
N THR A 353 -11.02 20.09 -3.89
CA THR A 353 -10.01 20.32 -2.85
C THR A 353 -10.26 19.46 -1.63
N VAL A 354 -9.16 19.05 -0.96
CA VAL A 354 -9.19 18.37 0.35
C VAL A 354 -8.39 19.18 1.37
N SER A 355 -8.87 19.22 2.63
CA SER A 355 -8.15 19.90 3.69
C SER A 355 -6.91 19.11 4.08
N THR A 356 -5.73 19.75 3.97
CA THR A 356 -4.43 19.14 4.31
C THR A 356 -4.32 18.79 5.79
N ASP A 357 -5.05 19.50 6.65
CA ASP A 357 -5.08 19.26 8.09
C ASP A 357 -5.90 18.01 8.46
N SER A 358 -6.83 17.59 7.60
CA SER A 358 -7.69 16.43 7.84
C SER A 358 -7.04 15.08 7.51
N PHE A 359 -5.79 15.07 7.04
CA PHE A 359 -5.10 13.84 6.65
C PHE A 359 -4.83 12.92 7.83
N VAL A 360 -5.30 11.68 7.73
CA VAL A 360 -5.16 10.62 8.74
C VAL A 360 -4.25 9.52 8.20
N LEU A 361 -3.23 9.13 8.97
CA LEU A 361 -2.35 8.02 8.58
C LEU A 361 -3.08 6.67 8.70
N TRP A 362 -2.83 5.78 7.72
CA TRP A 362 -3.27 4.39 7.79
C TRP A 362 -2.54 3.59 8.85
N ASP A 363 -1.25 3.86 9.01
CA ASP A 363 -0.35 3.08 9.84
C ASP A 363 0.74 3.97 10.43
N HIS A 364 1.14 3.71 11.65
CA HIS A 364 2.13 4.50 12.38
C HIS A 364 3.45 3.74 12.59
N GLY A 365 3.59 2.54 12.01
CA GLY A 365 4.78 1.72 12.10
C GLY A 365 5.89 2.15 11.15
N PHE A 366 6.90 1.32 11.05
CA PHE A 366 8.04 1.54 10.16
C PHE A 366 7.75 1.13 8.71
N ASP A 367 6.97 0.08 8.53
CA ASP A 367 6.84 -0.65 7.27
C ASP A 367 5.39 -0.68 6.80
N PHE A 368 4.95 0.42 6.18
CA PHE A 368 3.63 0.48 5.56
C PHE A 368 3.58 1.55 4.48
N TYR A 369 3.25 1.16 3.24
CA TYR A 369 3.10 2.08 2.12
C TYR A 369 2.14 1.52 1.05
N ALA A 370 1.73 2.37 0.10
CA ALA A 370 0.98 2.03 -1.11
C ALA A 370 -0.20 1.06 -0.89
N PRO A 371 -1.06 1.25 0.13
CA PRO A 371 -2.20 0.35 0.33
C PRO A 371 -3.20 0.45 -0.81
N GLN A 372 -3.97 -0.62 -0.99
CA GLN A 372 -5.14 -0.64 -1.84
C GLN A 372 -6.30 -1.34 -1.14
N THR A 373 -7.53 -1.01 -1.57
CA THR A 373 -8.74 -1.69 -1.10
C THR A 373 -9.51 -2.32 -2.25
N PHE A 374 -10.26 -3.35 -1.90
CA PHE A 374 -11.32 -3.92 -2.74
C PHE A 374 -12.50 -4.33 -1.87
N VAL A 375 -13.67 -4.47 -2.49
CA VAL A 375 -14.87 -5.02 -1.84
C VAL A 375 -15.03 -6.46 -2.31
N ASP A 376 -15.20 -7.39 -1.37
CA ASP A 376 -15.39 -8.79 -1.70
C ASP A 376 -16.88 -9.15 -1.91
N ASP A 377 -17.15 -10.39 -2.35
CA ASP A 377 -18.51 -10.90 -2.64
C ASP A 377 -19.45 -10.85 -1.42
N SER A 378 -18.91 -10.75 -0.20
CA SER A 378 -19.68 -10.58 1.04
C SER A 378 -19.93 -9.13 1.43
N GLY A 379 -19.43 -8.18 0.66
CA GLY A 379 -19.55 -6.73 0.90
C GLY A 379 -18.55 -6.17 1.90
N ARG A 380 -17.50 -6.94 2.26
CA ARG A 380 -16.42 -6.44 3.14
C ARG A 380 -15.44 -5.60 2.34
N THR A 381 -15.07 -4.46 2.88
CA THR A 381 -13.95 -3.66 2.36
C THR A 381 -12.66 -4.18 2.98
N ILE A 382 -11.76 -4.71 2.16
CA ILE A 382 -10.48 -5.29 2.56
C ILE A 382 -9.36 -4.36 2.10
N LEU A 383 -8.46 -4.01 3.02
CA LEU A 383 -7.24 -3.25 2.75
C LEU A 383 -6.03 -4.17 2.85
N ILE A 384 -5.10 -4.03 1.92
CA ILE A 384 -3.77 -4.64 1.96
C ILE A 384 -2.76 -3.56 1.60
N GLY A 385 -1.68 -3.43 2.39
CA GLY A 385 -0.59 -2.50 2.13
C GLY A 385 0.73 -3.23 1.85
N TRP A 386 1.69 -2.54 1.28
CA TRP A 386 3.07 -2.99 1.23
C TRP A 386 3.70 -2.85 2.62
N MET A 387 4.18 -3.95 3.21
CA MET A 387 4.96 -3.94 4.44
C MET A 387 6.42 -3.63 4.12
N GLY A 388 6.66 -2.39 3.81
CA GLY A 388 7.89 -1.77 3.40
C GLY A 388 7.66 -0.28 3.14
N ILE A 389 8.70 0.40 2.68
CA ILE A 389 8.65 1.81 2.28
C ILE A 389 9.78 2.07 1.28
N ILE A 390 9.65 3.06 0.41
CA ILE A 390 10.69 3.47 -0.53
C ILE A 390 11.79 4.23 0.24
N ASP A 391 13.06 3.99 -0.11
CA ASP A 391 14.25 4.71 0.38
C ASP A 391 14.34 4.84 1.91
N PRO A 392 14.08 3.77 2.71
CA PRO A 392 14.22 3.86 4.15
C PRO A 392 15.69 3.93 4.57
N THR A 393 15.93 4.49 5.75
CA THR A 393 17.26 4.49 6.38
C THR A 393 17.59 3.18 7.10
N TYR A 394 16.75 2.17 6.99
CA TYR A 394 16.86 0.85 7.60
C TYR A 394 16.67 -0.24 6.55
N HIS A 395 16.94 -1.49 6.89
CA HIS A 395 16.97 -2.60 5.96
C HIS A 395 15.79 -3.58 6.17
N SER A 396 15.33 -4.21 5.09
CA SER A 396 14.31 -5.26 5.11
C SER A 396 14.75 -6.52 4.36
N TYR A 397 16.04 -6.65 4.10
CA TYR A 397 16.67 -7.76 3.42
C TYR A 397 17.91 -8.24 4.19
N PRO A 398 17.75 -8.79 5.42
CA PRO A 398 18.88 -9.37 6.13
C PRO A 398 19.36 -10.64 5.43
N GLU A 399 20.65 -10.95 5.59
CA GLU A 399 21.25 -12.14 4.99
C GLU A 399 20.48 -13.41 5.40
N GLY A 400 20.11 -14.22 4.40
CA GLY A 400 19.49 -15.53 4.60
C GLY A 400 17.97 -15.56 4.55
N ILE A 401 17.27 -14.42 4.31
CA ILE A 401 15.81 -14.43 4.16
C ILE A 401 15.36 -14.84 2.73
N GLY A 402 16.15 -14.51 1.71
CA GLY A 402 15.89 -14.92 0.32
C GLY A 402 14.91 -14.03 -0.46
N PHE A 403 14.18 -13.13 0.20
CA PHE A 403 13.24 -12.18 -0.41
C PHE A 403 13.27 -10.84 0.31
N CYS A 404 12.82 -9.77 -0.35
CA CYS A 404 12.70 -8.44 0.23
C CYS A 404 11.25 -8.00 0.26
N HIS A 405 10.77 -7.62 1.43
CA HIS A 405 9.41 -7.19 1.74
C HIS A 405 8.32 -8.27 1.59
N ASN A 406 7.13 -7.90 1.96
CA ASN A 406 5.89 -8.67 1.88
C ASN A 406 4.71 -7.69 1.94
N LEU A 407 3.49 -8.18 1.71
CA LEU A 407 2.28 -7.40 1.97
C LEU A 407 1.83 -7.57 3.43
N THR A 408 1.04 -6.64 3.96
CA THR A 408 0.40 -6.76 5.28
C THR A 408 -0.61 -7.89 5.29
N LEU A 409 -1.04 -8.31 6.46
CA LEU A 409 -2.28 -9.10 6.57
C LEU A 409 -3.42 -8.32 5.91
N PRO A 410 -4.36 -9.02 5.25
CA PRO A 410 -5.59 -8.39 4.81
C PRO A 410 -6.39 -7.87 6.01
N ARG A 411 -6.74 -6.57 5.96
CA ARG A 411 -7.47 -5.87 7.03
C ARG A 411 -8.88 -5.58 6.58
N GLU A 412 -9.86 -6.02 7.35
CA GLU A 412 -11.26 -5.64 7.18
C GLU A 412 -11.48 -4.23 7.75
N LEU A 413 -12.02 -3.34 6.94
CA LEU A 413 -12.32 -1.97 7.31
C LEU A 413 -13.77 -1.83 7.77
N SER A 414 -13.98 -1.01 8.79
CA SER A 414 -15.31 -0.59 9.22
C SER A 414 -15.26 0.83 9.74
N LEU A 415 -16.41 1.49 9.84
CA LEU A 415 -16.51 2.84 10.36
C LEU A 415 -16.94 2.82 11.82
N SER A 416 -16.23 3.54 12.68
CA SER A 416 -16.66 3.77 14.08
C SER A 416 -17.77 4.80 14.15
N GLY A 417 -18.49 4.84 15.27
CA GLY A 417 -19.59 5.79 15.47
C GLY A 417 -19.18 7.27 15.44
N ASP A 418 -17.89 7.58 15.60
CA ASP A 418 -17.30 8.93 15.52
C ASP A 418 -16.57 9.18 14.17
N GLY A 419 -16.77 8.30 13.18
CA GLY A 419 -16.31 8.52 11.81
C GLY A 419 -14.84 8.16 11.55
N VAL A 420 -14.19 7.41 12.44
CA VAL A 420 -12.81 6.91 12.26
C VAL A 420 -12.87 5.53 11.60
N ILE A 421 -11.99 5.27 10.64
CA ILE A 421 -11.84 3.94 10.05
C ILE A 421 -11.13 3.03 11.04
N LEU A 422 -11.78 1.90 11.34
CA LEU A 422 -11.19 0.81 12.14
C LEU A 422 -10.62 -0.24 11.18
N GLN A 423 -9.44 -0.76 11.51
CA GLN A 423 -8.74 -1.78 10.74
C GLN A 423 -8.57 -3.03 11.60
N ARG A 424 -9.06 -4.17 11.16
CA ARG A 424 -8.91 -5.43 11.88
C ARG A 424 -8.39 -6.51 10.95
N PRO A 425 -7.49 -7.41 11.42
CA PRO A 425 -7.14 -8.58 10.62
C PRO A 425 -8.40 -9.33 10.22
N VAL A 426 -8.44 -9.90 9.01
CA VAL A 426 -9.59 -10.69 8.56
C VAL A 426 -9.94 -11.75 9.60
N LYS A 427 -11.22 -11.88 9.92
CA LYS A 427 -11.72 -12.76 11.00
C LYS A 427 -11.32 -14.23 10.83
N LYS A 428 -11.04 -14.68 9.61
CA LYS A 428 -10.55 -16.04 9.35
C LYS A 428 -9.22 -16.37 10.07
N LEU A 429 -8.44 -15.37 10.45
CA LEU A 429 -7.22 -15.55 11.25
C LEU A 429 -7.53 -16.17 12.62
N ASP A 430 -8.67 -15.85 13.24
CA ASP A 430 -9.04 -16.39 14.54
C ASP A 430 -9.20 -17.92 14.50
N ALA A 431 -9.60 -18.49 13.36
CA ALA A 431 -9.69 -19.92 13.17
C ALA A 431 -8.32 -20.63 13.08
N LYS A 432 -7.24 -19.88 12.92
CA LYS A 432 -5.86 -20.38 12.91
C LYS A 432 -5.24 -20.46 14.31
N ARG A 433 -5.92 -19.88 15.32
CA ARG A 433 -5.52 -19.95 16.73
C ARG A 433 -5.55 -21.39 17.22
N ARG A 434 -4.55 -21.77 18.00
CA ARG A 434 -4.41 -23.09 18.63
C ARG A 434 -4.25 -22.91 20.13
N GLU A 435 -3.15 -23.35 20.70
CA GLU A 435 -2.91 -23.28 22.12
C GLU A 435 -3.10 -21.87 22.67
N CYS A 436 -3.93 -21.73 23.69
CA CYS A 436 -4.18 -20.48 24.41
C CYS A 436 -3.46 -20.51 25.74
N VAL A 437 -2.64 -19.49 25.98
CA VAL A 437 -2.03 -19.24 27.28
C VAL A 437 -2.63 -17.95 27.84
N GLU A 438 -3.36 -18.06 28.96
CA GLU A 438 -3.75 -16.88 29.73
C GLU A 438 -2.56 -16.45 30.61
N PHE A 439 -2.33 -15.15 30.70
CA PHE A 439 -1.21 -14.61 31.48
C PHE A 439 -1.64 -13.32 32.23
N VAL A 440 -0.84 -12.95 33.20
CA VAL A 440 -1.00 -11.73 33.98
C VAL A 440 0.29 -10.91 33.92
N ALA A 441 0.23 -9.67 34.38
CA ALA A 441 1.40 -8.79 34.45
C ALA A 441 2.60 -9.49 35.12
N ASP A 442 3.80 -9.18 34.65
CA ASP A 442 5.08 -9.71 35.14
C ASP A 442 5.25 -11.23 34.96
N THR A 443 4.52 -11.82 34.01
CA THR A 443 4.64 -13.24 33.64
C THR A 443 5.28 -13.38 32.26
N VAL A 444 6.31 -14.20 32.17
CA VAL A 444 6.92 -14.55 30.87
C VAL A 444 6.15 -15.69 30.22
N VAL A 445 5.61 -15.43 29.03
CA VAL A 445 4.96 -16.44 28.19
C VAL A 445 5.92 -16.86 27.07
N LYS A 446 5.97 -18.16 26.79
CA LYS A 446 6.79 -18.73 25.71
C LYS A 446 5.90 -19.42 24.69
N ILE A 447 6.12 -19.13 23.42
CA ILE A 447 5.47 -19.76 22.28
C ILE A 447 6.57 -20.38 21.42
N ASP A 448 6.40 -21.63 21.01
CA ASP A 448 7.46 -22.41 20.35
C ASP A 448 7.82 -21.93 18.94
N ARG A 449 7.10 -20.95 18.38
CA ARG A 449 7.33 -20.38 17.05
C ARG A 449 7.17 -18.86 17.06
N LEU A 450 7.70 -18.20 16.04
CA LEU A 450 7.40 -16.79 15.72
C LEU A 450 6.07 -16.69 14.97
N SER A 451 5.00 -17.23 15.55
CA SER A 451 3.66 -17.20 14.96
C SER A 451 2.63 -17.17 16.08
N ALA A 452 2.13 -15.97 16.39
CA ALA A 452 1.29 -15.72 17.55
C ALA A 452 0.26 -14.63 17.32
N ASP A 453 -0.88 -14.75 18.01
CA ASP A 453 -1.92 -13.74 18.14
C ASP A 453 -2.11 -13.44 19.63
N ILE A 454 -1.82 -12.24 20.05
CA ILE A 454 -1.78 -11.82 21.44
C ILE A 454 -2.85 -10.75 21.65
N GLU A 455 -3.73 -10.96 22.62
CA GLU A 455 -4.80 -10.03 22.98
C GLU A 455 -4.68 -9.62 24.44
N ILE A 456 -4.71 -8.32 24.67
CA ILE A 456 -4.78 -7.71 26.01
C ILE A 456 -5.95 -6.73 25.99
N THR A 457 -6.97 -6.97 26.82
CA THR A 457 -8.19 -6.16 26.87
C THR A 457 -8.49 -5.63 28.27
N ASP A 458 -9.23 -4.54 28.30
CA ASP A 458 -9.52 -3.82 29.55
C ASP A 458 -8.22 -3.39 30.25
N ILE A 459 -7.31 -2.82 29.48
CA ILE A 459 -6.03 -2.29 29.98
C ILE A 459 -6.29 -1.09 30.87
N SER A 460 -5.61 -1.04 32.00
CA SER A 460 -5.67 0.09 32.92
C SER A 460 -4.28 0.65 33.21
N GLY A 461 -4.12 1.95 33.00
CA GLY A 461 -2.88 2.67 33.31
C GLY A 461 -1.73 2.39 32.34
N ASN A 462 -0.52 2.64 32.80
CA ASN A 462 0.72 2.49 32.04
C ASN A 462 1.19 1.04 32.01
N GLY A 463 1.99 0.68 31.01
CA GLY A 463 2.57 -0.65 30.92
C GLY A 463 3.49 -0.81 29.72
N THR A 464 4.12 -1.97 29.66
CA THR A 464 4.99 -2.40 28.57
C THR A 464 4.67 -3.83 28.16
N LEU A 465 4.95 -4.15 26.91
CA LEU A 465 5.00 -5.52 26.38
C LEU A 465 6.30 -5.68 25.60
N THR A 466 7.15 -6.63 26.00
CA THR A 466 8.39 -6.91 25.29
C THR A 466 8.32 -8.26 24.58
N LEU A 467 8.92 -8.32 23.40
CA LEU A 467 9.11 -9.53 22.60
C LEU A 467 10.61 -9.85 22.54
N ASN A 468 11.00 -11.05 23.03
CA ASN A 468 12.38 -11.56 23.06
C ASN A 468 13.41 -10.57 23.65
N ASP A 469 12.99 -9.69 24.58
CA ASP A 469 13.79 -8.59 25.12
C ASP A 469 14.42 -7.66 24.05
N ALA A 470 13.86 -7.65 22.85
CA ALA A 470 14.37 -6.95 21.66
C ALA A 470 13.42 -5.88 21.11
N LEU A 471 12.13 -6.14 21.14
CA LEU A 471 11.08 -5.22 20.68
C LEU A 471 10.16 -4.87 21.83
N GLU A 472 9.98 -3.59 22.12
CA GLU A 472 9.14 -3.08 23.20
C GLU A 472 7.96 -2.26 22.65
N LEU A 473 6.78 -2.56 23.16
CA LEU A 473 5.59 -1.72 23.09
C LEU A 473 5.39 -1.09 24.46
N SER A 474 5.20 0.20 24.54
CA SER A 474 4.99 0.89 25.80
C SER A 474 3.84 1.89 25.72
N TYR A 475 3.11 2.06 26.81
CA TYR A 475 2.12 3.11 26.97
C TYR A 475 2.34 3.83 28.29
N SER A 476 2.59 5.13 28.20
CA SER A 476 2.80 5.98 29.39
C SER A 476 2.55 7.44 29.04
N LYS A 477 1.88 8.17 29.96
CA LYS A 477 1.64 9.62 29.81
C LYS A 477 0.97 9.98 28.48
N ASP A 478 -0.05 9.23 28.09
CA ASP A 478 -0.77 9.41 26.81
C ASP A 478 0.11 9.26 25.55
N ILE A 479 1.20 8.53 25.65
CA ILE A 479 2.07 8.18 24.51
C ILE A 479 2.14 6.66 24.41
N PHE A 480 1.79 6.14 23.24
CA PHE A 480 2.12 4.78 22.84
C PHE A 480 3.39 4.81 21.98
N ALA A 481 4.31 3.88 22.23
CA ALA A 481 5.54 3.74 21.48
C ALA A 481 5.83 2.27 21.14
N LEU A 482 6.30 2.08 19.91
CA LEU A 482 6.96 0.88 19.40
C LEU A 482 8.46 1.20 19.34
N LYS A 483 9.29 0.45 20.05
CA LYS A 483 10.72 0.69 20.18
C LYS A 483 11.53 -0.60 20.00
N PHE A 484 12.55 -0.55 19.18
CA PHE A 484 13.56 -1.59 19.11
C PHE A 484 14.62 -1.34 20.19
N ILE A 485 14.83 -2.34 21.05
CA ILE A 485 15.82 -2.31 22.14
C ILE A 485 17.12 -2.93 21.66
N ASP A 486 17.03 -3.99 20.86
CA ASP A 486 18.17 -4.70 20.29
C ASP A 486 18.40 -4.24 18.85
N GLU A 487 19.54 -3.58 18.62
CA GLU A 487 19.93 -3.05 17.33
C GLU A 487 20.17 -4.14 16.27
N ASP A 488 20.63 -5.32 16.68
CA ASP A 488 20.93 -6.42 15.76
C ASP A 488 19.65 -6.99 15.11
N THR A 489 18.54 -7.02 15.86
CA THR A 489 17.24 -7.50 15.36
C THR A 489 16.40 -6.42 14.69
N ALA A 490 16.76 -5.16 14.89
CA ALA A 490 16.05 -3.98 14.38
C ALA A 490 16.32 -3.71 12.90
N ALA A 491 17.46 -4.18 12.38
CA ALA A 491 17.93 -3.85 11.02
C ALA A 491 17.93 -2.32 10.73
N GLY A 492 18.27 -1.50 11.74
CA GLY A 492 18.32 -0.04 11.66
C GLY A 492 17.04 0.70 12.08
N ARG A 493 15.97 -0.01 12.44
CA ARG A 493 14.75 0.59 13.01
C ARG A 493 14.99 1.02 14.44
N THR A 494 14.38 2.12 14.85
CA THR A 494 14.56 2.71 16.19
C THR A 494 13.26 2.77 16.97
N GLN A 495 12.49 3.84 16.80
CA GLN A 495 11.24 4.07 17.52
C GLN A 495 10.19 4.74 16.63
N ARG A 496 8.91 4.40 16.86
CA ARG A 496 7.72 5.12 16.40
C ARG A 496 6.80 5.35 17.57
N SER A 497 6.16 6.51 17.62
CA SER A 497 5.27 6.84 18.74
C SER A 497 4.14 7.78 18.34
N ILE A 498 3.03 7.68 19.05
CA ILE A 498 1.89 8.56 18.86
C ILE A 498 1.32 9.03 20.23
N ARG A 499 0.59 10.15 20.19
CA ARG A 499 -0.30 10.50 21.30
C ARG A 499 -1.57 9.66 21.20
N LEU A 500 -1.87 8.95 22.28
CA LEU A 500 -3.04 8.11 22.43
C LEU A 500 -3.66 8.40 23.78
N LYS A 501 -4.82 9.05 23.80
CA LYS A 501 -5.47 9.51 25.04
C LYS A 501 -5.73 8.38 26.04
N GLU A 502 -6.03 7.18 25.51
CA GLU A 502 -6.32 5.99 26.29
C GLU A 502 -5.92 4.75 25.50
N LEU A 503 -5.31 3.78 26.17
CA LEU A 503 -5.09 2.44 25.66
C LEU A 503 -5.96 1.48 26.46
N SER A 504 -7.02 0.99 25.86
CA SER A 504 -7.95 0.02 26.47
C SER A 504 -7.76 -1.39 25.94
N GLU A 505 -7.23 -1.52 24.70
CA GLU A 505 -7.09 -2.80 24.02
C GLU A 505 -5.85 -2.80 23.12
N LEU A 506 -5.15 -3.92 23.13
CA LEU A 506 -4.01 -4.21 22.26
C LEU A 506 -4.17 -5.60 21.69
N ARG A 507 -4.15 -5.73 20.36
CA ARG A 507 -3.97 -7.00 19.64
C ARG A 507 -2.66 -6.94 18.85
N LEU A 508 -1.86 -7.97 18.95
CA LEU A 508 -0.54 -8.06 18.35
C LEU A 508 -0.44 -9.38 17.58
N ILE A 509 -0.15 -9.29 16.29
CA ILE A 509 0.11 -10.47 15.44
C ILE A 509 1.60 -10.53 15.14
N VAL A 510 2.22 -11.64 15.47
CA VAL A 510 3.60 -11.98 15.07
C VAL A 510 3.50 -13.11 14.06
N ASP A 511 4.14 -12.97 12.89
CA ASP A 511 4.17 -14.00 11.84
C ASP A 511 5.52 -13.97 11.13
N GLY A 512 6.43 -14.84 11.56
CA GLY A 512 7.82 -14.84 11.10
C GLY A 512 8.54 -13.53 11.43
N SER A 513 8.96 -12.82 10.40
CA SER A 513 9.63 -11.51 10.53
C SER A 513 8.67 -10.32 10.46
N THR A 514 7.37 -10.52 10.66
CA THR A 514 6.36 -9.44 10.61
C THR A 514 5.70 -9.25 11.96
N VAL A 515 5.40 -8.01 12.30
CA VAL A 515 4.68 -7.62 13.51
C VAL A 515 3.64 -6.57 13.14
N GLU A 516 2.36 -6.89 13.39
CA GLU A 516 1.25 -5.94 13.24
C GLU A 516 0.56 -5.73 14.58
N ILE A 517 0.37 -4.46 14.96
CA ILE A 517 -0.15 -4.04 16.27
C ILE A 517 -1.41 -3.23 16.03
N TYR A 518 -2.50 -3.65 16.63
CA TYR A 518 -3.81 -3.03 16.54
C TYR A 518 -4.22 -2.51 17.92
N LEU A 519 -4.42 -1.20 18.06
CA LEU A 519 -4.79 -0.55 19.30
C LEU A 519 -6.24 -0.11 19.25
N ASN A 520 -6.96 -0.30 20.37
CA ASN A 520 -8.33 0.16 20.57
C ASN A 520 -9.25 -0.26 19.41
N ASP A 521 -9.33 -1.58 19.20
CA ASP A 521 -10.14 -2.20 18.15
C ASP A 521 -9.70 -1.82 16.72
N GLY A 522 -8.40 -1.58 16.52
CA GLY A 522 -7.83 -1.23 15.22
C GLY A 522 -8.02 0.24 14.80
N ARG A 523 -8.32 1.13 15.75
CA ARG A 523 -8.35 2.58 15.53
C ARG A 523 -6.98 3.14 15.18
N VAL A 524 -5.95 2.54 15.71
CA VAL A 524 -4.55 2.87 15.45
C VAL A 524 -3.79 1.59 15.17
N VAL A 525 -2.98 1.59 14.11
CA VAL A 525 -2.23 0.42 13.69
C VAL A 525 -0.76 0.77 13.51
N PHE A 526 0.11 -0.18 13.85
CA PHE A 526 1.54 -0.13 13.57
C PHE A 526 1.96 -1.42 12.88
N SER A 527 2.69 -1.30 11.78
CA SER A 527 3.32 -2.41 11.07
C SER A 527 4.82 -2.27 11.04
N THR A 528 5.54 -3.36 11.31
CA THR A 528 6.99 -3.38 11.23
C THR A 528 7.52 -4.74 10.88
N ARG A 529 8.71 -4.75 10.26
CA ARG A 529 9.55 -5.94 10.12
C ARG A 529 10.43 -6.05 11.36
N TRP A 530 10.71 -7.29 11.75
CA TRP A 530 11.54 -7.64 12.90
C TRP A 530 12.29 -8.94 12.60
N PHE A 531 13.58 -9.01 12.95
CA PHE A 531 14.44 -10.15 12.58
C PHE A 531 15.09 -10.78 13.81
N PRO A 532 14.30 -11.43 14.70
CA PRO A 532 14.81 -12.00 15.94
C PRO A 532 15.79 -13.14 15.69
N ALA A 533 16.76 -13.30 16.60
CA ALA A 533 17.75 -14.38 16.54
C ALA A 533 17.18 -15.76 16.92
N SER A 534 16.00 -15.81 17.54
CA SER A 534 15.34 -17.03 18.02
C SER A 534 14.13 -17.38 17.17
N GLU A 535 13.94 -18.65 16.86
CA GLU A 535 12.73 -19.20 16.26
C GLU A 535 11.53 -19.23 17.21
N ARG A 536 11.77 -19.00 18.51
CA ARG A 536 10.76 -19.00 19.57
C ARG A 536 10.44 -17.58 19.99
N LEU A 537 9.17 -17.35 20.31
CA LEU A 537 8.70 -16.10 20.87
C LEU A 537 8.64 -16.18 22.40
N ALA A 538 9.26 -15.24 23.07
CA ALA A 538 9.06 -14.96 24.47
C ALA A 538 8.45 -13.58 24.63
N LEU A 539 7.34 -13.47 25.37
CA LEU A 539 6.73 -12.19 25.68
C LEU A 539 6.69 -11.98 27.19
N ASN A 540 6.89 -10.74 27.59
CA ASN A 540 6.71 -10.28 28.97
C ASN A 540 5.90 -8.99 28.96
N SER A 541 4.86 -8.92 29.81
CA SER A 541 3.98 -7.75 29.87
C SER A 541 3.86 -7.26 31.31
N THR A 542 3.93 -5.95 31.48
CA THR A 542 3.63 -5.27 32.74
C THR A 542 2.23 -4.60 32.71
N PHE A 543 1.47 -4.71 31.61
CA PHE A 543 0.12 -4.18 31.52
C PHE A 543 -0.80 -4.86 32.54
N VAL A 544 -1.48 -4.05 33.33
CA VAL A 544 -2.58 -4.50 34.18
C VAL A 544 -3.86 -4.50 33.34
N ALA A 545 -4.43 -5.67 33.13
CA ALA A 545 -5.58 -5.87 32.25
C ALA A 545 -6.53 -6.94 32.82
N ALA A 546 -7.80 -6.89 32.43
CA ALA A 546 -8.77 -7.91 32.86
C ALA A 546 -8.54 -9.24 32.14
N ASN A 547 -8.13 -9.20 30.87
CA ASN A 547 -7.85 -10.40 30.09
C ASN A 547 -6.56 -10.23 29.29
N SER A 548 -5.67 -11.20 29.38
CA SER A 548 -4.47 -11.29 28.58
C SER A 548 -4.30 -12.72 28.08
N ARG A 549 -4.27 -12.89 26.77
CA ARG A 549 -4.21 -14.18 26.09
C ARG A 549 -3.19 -14.17 24.98
N ALA A 550 -2.44 -15.24 24.86
CA ALA A 550 -1.53 -15.49 23.78
C ALA A 550 -1.89 -16.83 23.10
N TYR A 551 -2.15 -16.78 21.80
CA TYR A 551 -2.45 -17.96 20.99
C TYR A 551 -1.28 -18.25 20.08
N SER A 552 -0.89 -19.52 19.94
CA SER A 552 -0.08 -19.92 18.80
C SER A 552 -0.95 -19.92 17.53
N LEU A 553 -0.35 -19.53 16.39
CA LEU A 553 -1.00 -19.60 15.08
C LEU A 553 -0.40 -20.74 14.25
N ILE A 554 -1.26 -21.45 13.52
CA ILE A 554 -0.83 -22.52 12.59
C ILE A 554 -1.62 -22.36 11.28
N ALA A 555 -0.87 -22.32 10.14
CA ALA A 555 -1.42 -22.20 8.79
C ALA A 555 -2.36 -23.36 8.38
#